data_98a0f5546a941be97afaa8532b9aaa37
#
_entry.id   98a0f5546a941be97afaa8532b9aaa37
#
_cell.length_a   1.000
_cell.length_b   1.000
_cell.length_c   1.000
_cell.angle_alpha   90.00
_cell.angle_beta   90.00
_cell.angle_gamma   90.00
#
_symmetry.space_group_name_H-M   'P 1'
#
loop_
_entity.id
_entity.type
_entity.pdbx_description
1 polymer ?
#
loop_
_entity_poly.entity_id
_entity_poly.type
_entity_poly.pdbx_seq_one_letter_code
_entity_poly.pdbx_strand_id
1 'polypeptide(L)'
;MGRVLSVQAARDAGAVVNNTPAAPSSAYEDCTLSRIYARRSRYRPLDAPLHHHAALPALGALVRSVRIMAPQLIKTGGVFTPAGYYYYGVEAPHELAHWPLFFQWLAGSAVMCALIMATTRLLLPRLAPATWTTMVTAKPYQAIAVPKNVTEWWPAFVTPALVWRDVRQLTSAALTWPEQALHLPPPPGTWAAAGAALGYMVFDCVVMIIWRRELRASMGSAMFQQIWFHHVFSLLFWPFGLHASAAAVFICWFLLSEVTNVCLNLRTLLIKLSLTSGAPFLLVNIGFFLSFLVARIAPIPFLASVWYKADWSRTTTSTLLVTALTTPLPVMLNCYWFYLVCNNVMRMLRPATKKD
;
A
#
# COMPACT_ATOMS: atom_id res chain seq x y z
N MET A 1 -53.80 2.33 16.99
CA MET A 1 -54.43 3.62 16.66
C MET A 1 -53.32 4.60 16.38
N GLY A 2 -52.92 4.94 15.19
CA GLY A 2 -53.59 5.33 13.98
C GLY A 2 -53.03 6.66 13.55
N ARG A 3 -52.30 6.67 12.42
CA ARG A 3 -52.45 7.66 11.36
C ARG A 3 -51.43 7.42 10.26
N VAL A 4 -51.90 6.69 9.28
CA VAL A 4 -51.39 6.75 7.89
C VAL A 4 -51.96 8.06 7.34
N LEU A 5 -51.08 9.00 6.95
CA LEU A 5 -51.47 10.16 6.12
C LEU A 5 -50.84 10.02 4.76
N SER A 6 -51.71 9.95 3.79
CA SER A 6 -51.55 9.71 2.38
C SER A 6 -50.73 10.78 1.66
N VAL A 7 -49.78 10.34 0.85
CA VAL A 7 -49.02 11.11 -0.15
C VAL A 7 -49.85 11.21 -1.44
N GLN A 8 -51.03 11.87 -1.40
CA GLN A 8 -51.87 12.03 -2.61
C GLN A 8 -52.37 13.47 -2.84
N ALA A 9 -51.84 14.46 -2.12
CA ALA A 9 -52.36 15.84 -2.22
C ALA A 9 -51.34 16.87 -2.77
N ALA A 10 -50.33 16.47 -3.48
CA ALA A 10 -49.31 17.42 -4.02
C ALA A 10 -49.17 17.35 -5.57
N ARG A 11 -50.23 16.95 -6.28
CA ARG A 11 -50.17 16.87 -7.76
C ARG A 11 -50.99 17.95 -8.50
N ASP A 12 -51.70 18.82 -7.82
CA ASP A 12 -52.61 19.79 -8.48
C ASP A 12 -52.32 21.26 -8.14
N ALA A 13 -51.03 21.65 -8.08
CA ALA A 13 -50.65 23.07 -8.04
C ALA A 13 -49.67 23.39 -9.15
N GLY A 14 -50.12 24.22 -10.09
CA GLY A 14 -49.56 24.54 -11.37
C GLY A 14 -48.06 24.87 -11.44
N ALA A 15 -47.44 24.27 -12.40
CA ALA A 15 -46.06 24.46 -12.78
C ALA A 15 -45.80 25.84 -13.36
N VAL A 16 -44.92 26.57 -12.73
CA VAL A 16 -44.18 27.66 -13.37
C VAL A 16 -42.83 27.06 -13.81
N VAL A 17 -42.65 26.91 -15.11
CA VAL A 17 -41.39 26.45 -15.71
C VAL A 17 -40.40 27.62 -15.64
N ASN A 18 -39.49 27.58 -14.68
CA ASN A 18 -38.31 28.43 -14.68
C ASN A 18 -37.18 27.70 -15.43
N ASN A 19 -36.90 28.17 -16.64
CA ASN A 19 -35.70 27.86 -17.40
C ASN A 19 -34.46 28.45 -16.70
N THR A 20 -33.85 27.72 -15.82
CA THR A 20 -32.48 27.95 -15.37
C THR A 20 -31.53 27.26 -16.33
N PRO A 21 -30.48 27.95 -16.85
CA PRO A 21 -29.52 27.30 -17.74
C PRO A 21 -28.79 26.18 -17.02
N ALA A 22 -28.71 25.05 -17.69
CA ALA A 22 -27.98 23.87 -17.21
C ALA A 22 -26.54 24.24 -16.86
N ALA A 23 -26.16 24.00 -15.61
CA ALA A 23 -24.77 24.10 -15.18
C ALA A 23 -23.91 23.15 -16.05
N PRO A 24 -22.70 23.56 -16.44
CA PRO A 24 -21.84 22.72 -17.27
C PRO A 24 -21.54 21.42 -16.54
N SER A 25 -21.90 20.29 -17.15
CA SER A 25 -21.61 18.95 -16.68
C SER A 25 -20.10 18.81 -16.45
N SER A 26 -19.73 18.55 -15.22
CA SER A 26 -18.35 18.46 -14.77
C SER A 26 -17.57 17.36 -15.51
N ALA A 27 -16.71 17.78 -16.45
CA ALA A 27 -15.69 16.93 -17.06
C ALA A 27 -14.65 16.40 -16.04
N TYR A 28 -14.86 16.60 -14.75
CA TYR A 28 -13.92 16.30 -13.66
C TYR A 28 -14.17 14.95 -12.96
N GLU A 29 -15.26 14.25 -13.26
CA GLU A 29 -15.56 12.96 -12.62
C GLU A 29 -14.68 11.79 -13.08
N ASP A 30 -13.83 11.98 -14.10
CA ASP A 30 -13.08 10.90 -14.76
C ASP A 30 -11.70 10.60 -14.19
N CYS A 31 -11.30 11.22 -13.05
CA CYS A 31 -9.95 11.07 -12.50
C CYS A 31 -9.82 10.06 -11.34
N THR A 32 -10.68 9.12 -11.19
CA THR A 32 -10.42 7.99 -10.29
C THR A 32 -9.61 6.92 -11.02
N LEU A 33 -8.58 6.37 -10.37
CA LEU A 33 -7.80 5.24 -10.88
C LEU A 33 -8.69 4.10 -11.39
N SER A 34 -9.86 3.89 -10.78
CA SER A 34 -10.86 2.90 -11.18
C SER A 34 -11.49 3.18 -12.54
N ARG A 35 -11.71 4.45 -12.92
CA ARG A 35 -12.25 4.81 -14.23
C ARG A 35 -11.20 4.77 -15.34
N ILE A 36 -9.93 4.97 -15.01
CA ILE A 36 -8.83 4.75 -15.97
C ILE A 36 -8.81 3.29 -16.42
N TYR A 37 -9.08 2.35 -15.53
CA TYR A 37 -9.17 0.92 -15.86
C TYR A 37 -10.50 0.54 -16.54
N ALA A 38 -11.64 1.12 -16.13
CA ALA A 38 -12.94 0.82 -16.73
C ALA A 38 -13.07 1.34 -18.18
N ARG A 39 -12.43 2.44 -18.53
CA ARG A 39 -12.42 2.97 -19.91
C ARG A 39 -11.59 2.12 -20.87
N ARG A 40 -10.59 1.39 -20.38
CA ARG A 40 -9.80 0.47 -21.22
C ARG A 40 -10.61 -0.71 -21.76
N SER A 41 -11.70 -1.12 -21.13
CA SER A 41 -12.55 -2.20 -21.60
C SER A 41 -13.42 -1.85 -22.82
N ARG A 42 -13.54 -0.58 -23.19
CA ARG A 42 -14.27 -0.10 -24.37
C ARG A 42 -13.38 0.28 -25.56
N TYR A 43 -12.06 0.20 -25.41
CA TYR A 43 -11.16 0.35 -26.55
C TYR A 43 -11.06 -0.99 -27.27
N ARG A 44 -11.44 -0.99 -28.58
CA ARG A 44 -11.03 -2.01 -29.54
C ARG A 44 -9.53 -2.27 -29.38
N PRO A 45 -9.06 -3.50 -29.57
CA PRO A 45 -7.64 -3.76 -29.63
C PRO A 45 -7.07 -2.92 -30.78
N LEU A 46 -6.43 -1.82 -30.44
CA LEU A 46 -5.45 -1.21 -31.30
C LEU A 46 -4.27 -2.16 -31.20
N ASP A 47 -3.90 -2.77 -32.32
CA ASP A 47 -2.66 -3.53 -32.55
C ASP A 47 -1.44 -2.57 -32.46
N ALA A 48 -1.35 -1.84 -31.38
CA ALA A 48 -0.13 -1.13 -31.01
C ALA A 48 0.70 -2.12 -30.21
N PRO A 49 1.94 -2.45 -30.66
CA PRO A 49 2.82 -3.30 -29.89
C PRO A 49 2.98 -2.65 -28.51
N LEU A 50 2.52 -3.35 -27.48
CA LEU A 50 2.87 -3.03 -26.11
C LEU A 50 4.40 -2.93 -26.10
N HIS A 51 4.90 -1.72 -25.85
CA HIS A 51 6.33 -1.51 -25.62
C HIS A 51 6.69 -2.29 -24.33
N HIS A 52 7.01 -3.56 -24.50
CA HIS A 52 7.57 -4.46 -23.48
C HIS A 52 8.96 -4.06 -23.02
N HIS A 53 9.47 -2.89 -23.49
CA HIS A 53 10.88 -2.52 -23.31
C HIS A 53 11.26 -2.13 -21.87
N ALA A 54 10.32 -1.78 -21.00
CA ALA A 54 10.66 -1.44 -19.61
C ALA A 54 10.61 -2.65 -18.65
N ALA A 55 9.78 -3.65 -18.94
CA ALA A 55 9.68 -4.85 -18.10
C ALA A 55 10.81 -5.86 -18.37
N LEU A 56 11.32 -5.90 -19.60
CA LEU A 56 12.38 -6.80 -20.01
C LEU A 56 13.73 -6.57 -19.30
N PRO A 57 14.23 -5.32 -19.10
CA PRO A 57 15.45 -5.10 -18.35
C PRO A 57 15.31 -5.50 -16.86
N ALA A 58 14.15 -5.23 -16.23
CA ALA A 58 13.90 -5.61 -14.85
C ALA A 58 13.80 -7.13 -14.69
N LEU A 59 13.12 -7.81 -15.62
CA LEU A 59 13.08 -9.26 -15.67
C LEU A 59 14.46 -9.86 -15.96
N GLY A 60 15.23 -9.25 -16.86
CA GLY A 60 16.61 -9.62 -17.17
C GLY A 60 17.55 -9.43 -15.98
N ALA A 61 17.34 -8.40 -15.15
CA ALA A 61 18.08 -8.21 -13.91
C ALA A 61 17.69 -9.27 -12.86
N LEU A 62 16.41 -9.57 -12.72
CA LEU A 62 15.91 -10.64 -11.85
C LEU A 62 16.46 -12.00 -12.26
N VAL A 63 16.41 -12.34 -13.56
CA VAL A 63 16.94 -13.60 -14.10
C VAL A 63 18.47 -13.67 -13.91
N ARG A 64 19.20 -12.57 -14.09
CA ARG A 64 20.64 -12.51 -13.80
C ARG A 64 20.92 -12.71 -12.32
N SER A 65 20.15 -12.07 -11.43
CA SER A 65 20.27 -12.26 -9.98
C SER A 65 20.04 -13.72 -9.58
N VAL A 66 19.00 -14.36 -10.12
CA VAL A 66 18.73 -15.79 -9.90
C VAL A 66 19.85 -16.66 -10.49
N ARG A 67 20.42 -16.30 -11.64
CA ARG A 67 21.53 -17.04 -12.29
C ARG A 67 22.85 -16.91 -11.53
N ILE A 68 23.10 -15.75 -10.90
CA ILE A 68 24.26 -15.56 -10.01
C ILE A 68 24.07 -16.36 -8.71
N MET A 69 22.85 -16.49 -8.22
CA MET A 69 22.51 -17.24 -7.01
C MET A 69 22.40 -18.75 -7.23
N ALA A 70 22.07 -19.20 -8.45
CA ALA A 70 21.90 -20.63 -8.75
C ALA A 70 23.10 -21.51 -8.41
N PRO A 71 24.38 -21.09 -8.67
CA PRO A 71 25.55 -21.86 -8.25
C PRO A 71 25.71 -21.96 -6.73
N GLN A 72 25.22 -20.98 -5.99
CA GLN A 72 25.26 -20.97 -4.51
C GLN A 72 24.14 -21.79 -3.90
N LEU A 73 22.96 -21.82 -4.52
CA LEU A 73 21.87 -22.73 -4.16
C LEU A 73 22.31 -24.21 -4.16
N ILE A 74 23.23 -24.58 -5.06
CA ILE A 74 23.74 -25.95 -5.18
C ILE A 74 24.81 -26.25 -4.10
N LYS A 75 25.53 -25.21 -3.64
CA LYS A 75 26.65 -25.38 -2.69
C LYS A 75 26.22 -25.36 -1.21
N THR A 76 25.13 -24.68 -0.90
CA THR A 76 24.71 -24.47 0.48
C THR A 76 23.68 -25.52 0.93
N GLY A 77 23.97 -26.79 0.91
CA GLY A 77 23.11 -27.85 1.46
C GLY A 77 22.71 -27.64 2.93
N GLY A 78 22.30 -26.43 3.28
CA GLY A 78 21.89 -26.01 4.60
C GLY A 78 20.54 -26.61 4.97
N VAL A 79 20.49 -27.34 6.05
CA VAL A 79 19.25 -27.88 6.65
C VAL A 79 18.64 -26.79 7.52
N PHE A 80 17.37 -26.48 7.25
CA PHE A 80 16.56 -25.67 8.16
C PHE A 80 16.44 -26.40 9.48
N THR A 81 17.01 -25.86 10.55
CA THR A 81 16.79 -26.37 11.89
C THR A 81 15.88 -25.41 12.66
N PRO A 82 14.92 -25.93 13.45
CA PRO A 82 14.07 -25.10 14.31
C PRO A 82 14.83 -24.31 15.38
N ALA A 83 16.13 -24.61 15.56
CA ALA A 83 16.98 -24.04 16.59
C ALA A 83 17.65 -22.70 16.24
N GLY A 84 17.31 -22.09 15.05
CA GLY A 84 17.89 -20.80 14.66
C GLY A 84 19.24 -20.94 13.93
N TYR A 85 19.72 -19.82 13.43
CA TYR A 85 20.99 -19.73 12.72
C TYR A 85 22.11 -19.39 13.68
N TYR A 86 23.21 -20.15 13.61
CA TYR A 86 24.44 -19.80 14.30
C TYR A 86 25.14 -18.66 13.54
N TYR A 87 25.20 -17.51 14.17
CA TYR A 87 25.95 -16.37 13.68
C TYR A 87 27.24 -16.22 14.47
N TYR A 88 28.41 -16.38 13.80
CA TYR A 88 29.73 -16.12 14.36
C TYR A 88 30.03 -16.73 15.75
N GLY A 89 29.54 -17.92 16.03
CA GLY A 89 29.76 -18.58 17.31
C GLY A 89 29.02 -17.94 18.51
N VAL A 90 28.17 -16.96 18.25
CA VAL A 90 27.24 -16.43 19.24
C VAL A 90 25.92 -17.16 19.04
N GLU A 91 25.55 -17.99 20.02
CA GLU A 91 24.17 -18.49 20.10
C GLU A 91 23.25 -17.28 20.04
N ALA A 92 22.33 -17.24 19.08
CA ALA A 92 21.32 -16.21 18.98
C ALA A 92 20.06 -16.65 19.74
N PRO A 93 20.04 -16.57 21.08
CA PRO A 93 18.83 -16.83 21.87
C PRO A 93 17.79 -15.71 21.70
N HIS A 94 18.12 -14.68 20.92
CA HIS A 94 17.34 -13.45 20.84
C HIS A 94 16.15 -13.51 19.87
N GLU A 95 16.12 -14.42 18.92
CA GLU A 95 15.07 -14.46 17.89
C GLU A 95 13.70 -14.78 18.47
N LEU A 96 13.62 -15.70 19.41
CA LEU A 96 12.35 -16.02 20.10
C LEU A 96 11.89 -14.90 21.04
N ALA A 97 12.79 -14.05 21.52
CA ALA A 97 12.47 -13.00 22.48
C ALA A 97 11.57 -11.89 21.87
N HIS A 98 11.59 -11.68 20.57
CA HIS A 98 10.82 -10.62 19.92
C HIS A 98 9.46 -11.06 19.39
N TRP A 99 9.17 -12.34 19.29
CA TRP A 99 7.85 -12.83 18.87
C TRP A 99 6.70 -12.35 19.76
N PRO A 100 6.79 -12.32 21.10
CA PRO A 100 5.74 -11.72 21.91
C PRO A 100 5.46 -10.26 21.56
N LEU A 101 6.49 -9.47 21.33
CA LEU A 101 6.36 -8.07 20.91
C LEU A 101 5.66 -7.96 19.55
N PHE A 102 6.06 -8.79 18.58
CA PHE A 102 5.43 -8.86 17.26
C PHE A 102 3.94 -9.18 17.37
N PHE A 103 3.56 -10.24 18.10
CA PHE A 103 2.16 -10.62 18.23
C PHE A 103 1.33 -9.62 19.02
N GLN A 104 1.90 -8.94 20.02
CA GLN A 104 1.23 -7.84 20.72
C GLN A 104 0.87 -6.71 19.75
N TRP A 105 1.82 -6.30 18.93
CA TRP A 105 1.57 -5.25 17.93
C TRP A 105 0.63 -5.71 16.81
N LEU A 106 0.72 -6.96 16.38
CA LEU A 106 -0.18 -7.53 15.38
C LEU A 106 -1.63 -7.54 15.88
N ALA A 107 -1.86 -8.10 17.05
CA ALA A 107 -3.20 -8.15 17.65
C ALA A 107 -3.71 -6.73 18.00
N GLY A 108 -2.87 -5.92 18.63
CA GLY A 108 -3.19 -4.53 18.99
C GLY A 108 -3.55 -3.68 17.78
N SER A 109 -2.79 -3.79 16.70
CA SER A 109 -3.06 -3.07 15.45
C SER A 109 -4.38 -3.52 14.79
N ALA A 110 -4.63 -4.83 14.71
CA ALA A 110 -5.88 -5.33 14.15
C ALA A 110 -7.10 -4.84 14.96
N VAL A 111 -7.03 -4.88 16.28
CA VAL A 111 -8.08 -4.37 17.18
C VAL A 111 -8.23 -2.85 17.02
N MET A 112 -7.13 -2.11 16.98
CA MET A 112 -7.17 -0.65 16.81
C MET A 112 -7.84 -0.27 15.49
N CYS A 113 -7.51 -0.93 14.39
CA CYS A 113 -8.15 -0.69 13.09
C CYS A 113 -9.65 -1.01 13.14
N ALA A 114 -10.06 -2.08 13.82
CA ALA A 114 -11.47 -2.41 14.01
C ALA A 114 -12.20 -1.31 14.81
N LEU A 115 -11.57 -0.81 15.88
CA LEU A 115 -12.11 0.29 16.68
C LEU A 115 -12.21 1.59 15.87
N ILE A 116 -11.18 1.96 15.12
CA ILE A 116 -11.18 3.14 14.25
C ILE A 116 -12.32 3.02 13.22
N MET A 117 -12.46 1.87 12.56
CA MET A 117 -13.54 1.65 11.60
C MET A 117 -14.91 1.76 12.24
N ALA A 118 -15.14 1.10 13.37
CA ALA A 118 -16.41 1.15 14.10
C ALA A 118 -16.75 2.57 14.56
N THR A 119 -15.79 3.26 15.18
CA THR A 119 -15.94 4.65 15.66
C THR A 119 -16.23 5.59 14.49
N THR A 120 -15.52 5.48 13.38
CA THR A 120 -15.75 6.30 12.19
C THR A 120 -17.17 6.07 11.63
N ARG A 121 -17.64 4.82 11.57
CA ARG A 121 -18.98 4.50 11.11
C ARG A 121 -20.08 5.05 12.03
N LEU A 122 -19.82 5.14 13.32
CA LEU A 122 -20.77 5.66 14.30
C LEU A 122 -20.77 7.19 14.36
N LEU A 123 -19.59 7.81 14.29
CA LEU A 123 -19.43 9.25 14.49
C LEU A 123 -19.65 10.07 13.21
N LEU A 124 -19.15 9.59 12.06
CA LEU A 124 -19.19 10.40 10.84
C LEU A 124 -20.62 10.79 10.40
N PRO A 125 -21.64 9.91 10.48
CA PRO A 125 -23.03 10.30 10.23
C PRO A 125 -23.57 11.36 11.19
N ARG A 126 -23.04 11.41 12.41
CA ARG A 126 -23.47 12.37 13.46
C ARG A 126 -22.75 13.72 13.34
N LEU A 127 -21.46 13.69 13.02
CA LEU A 127 -20.61 14.90 12.94
C LEU A 127 -20.82 15.67 11.64
N ALA A 128 -21.14 14.98 10.55
CA ALA A 128 -21.34 15.58 9.23
C ALA A 128 -22.56 14.96 8.51
N PRO A 129 -23.78 15.07 9.07
CA PRO A 129 -24.96 14.34 8.58
C PRO A 129 -25.32 14.66 7.14
N ALA A 130 -25.29 15.91 6.74
CA ALA A 130 -25.61 16.32 5.37
C ALA A 130 -24.58 15.75 4.35
N THR A 131 -23.30 15.90 4.62
CA THR A 131 -22.22 15.38 3.77
C THR A 131 -22.29 13.87 3.67
N TRP A 132 -22.48 13.20 4.81
CA TRP A 132 -22.60 11.74 4.87
C TRP A 132 -23.78 11.23 4.05
N THR A 133 -24.98 11.81 4.27
CA THR A 133 -26.19 11.41 3.55
C THR A 133 -26.03 11.61 2.06
N THR A 134 -25.55 12.77 1.61
CA THR A 134 -25.31 13.04 0.20
C THR A 134 -24.34 12.03 -0.42
N MET A 135 -23.22 11.78 0.25
CA MET A 135 -22.19 10.87 -0.22
C MET A 135 -22.69 9.42 -0.32
N VAL A 136 -23.39 8.92 0.72
CA VAL A 136 -23.87 7.52 0.76
C VAL A 136 -25.08 7.33 -0.17
N THR A 137 -25.95 8.33 -0.32
CA THR A 137 -27.05 8.27 -1.29
C THR A 137 -26.52 8.21 -2.73
N ALA A 138 -25.51 9.00 -3.03
CA ALA A 138 -24.89 8.97 -4.36
C ALA A 138 -24.10 7.68 -4.64
N LYS A 139 -23.41 7.16 -3.62
CA LYS A 139 -22.53 5.98 -3.73
C LYS A 139 -22.59 5.13 -2.46
N PRO A 140 -23.54 4.18 -2.34
CA PRO A 140 -23.77 3.42 -1.12
C PRO A 140 -22.55 2.69 -0.56
N TYR A 141 -21.62 2.26 -1.42
CA TYR A 141 -20.38 1.62 -1.00
C TYR A 141 -19.46 2.53 -0.17
N GLN A 142 -19.65 3.85 -0.21
CA GLN A 142 -18.88 4.80 0.61
C GLN A 142 -19.13 4.63 2.10
N ALA A 143 -20.27 4.06 2.50
CA ALA A 143 -20.54 3.71 3.89
C ALA A 143 -19.50 2.74 4.49
N ILE A 144 -18.80 2.00 3.66
CA ILE A 144 -17.71 1.09 4.03
C ILE A 144 -16.36 1.68 3.63
N ALA A 145 -16.22 2.20 2.41
CA ALA A 145 -14.96 2.63 1.84
C ALA A 145 -14.34 3.85 2.55
N VAL A 146 -15.15 4.76 3.11
CA VAL A 146 -14.64 5.91 3.85
C VAL A 146 -14.11 5.52 5.23
N PRO A 147 -14.86 4.79 6.10
CA PRO A 147 -14.32 4.30 7.36
C PRO A 147 -13.08 3.43 7.19
N LYS A 148 -13.05 2.55 6.17
CA LYS A 148 -11.86 1.77 5.82
C LYS A 148 -10.65 2.67 5.50
N ASN A 149 -10.82 3.69 4.69
CA ASN A 149 -9.74 4.63 4.37
C ASN A 149 -9.21 5.37 5.62
N VAL A 150 -10.07 5.63 6.61
CA VAL A 150 -9.62 6.21 7.89
C VAL A 150 -8.76 5.23 8.68
N THR A 151 -9.00 3.92 8.61
CA THR A 151 -8.15 2.93 9.30
C THR A 151 -6.73 2.87 8.72
N GLU A 152 -6.54 3.20 7.45
CA GLU A 152 -5.22 3.20 6.78
C GLU A 152 -4.26 4.28 7.35
N TRP A 153 -4.77 5.26 8.11
CA TRP A 153 -3.94 6.24 8.79
C TRP A 153 -3.15 5.62 9.94
N TRP A 154 -3.69 4.57 10.57
CA TRP A 154 -2.99 3.91 11.67
C TRP A 154 -1.62 3.37 11.26
N PRO A 155 -1.50 2.44 10.28
CA PRO A 155 -0.19 1.97 9.85
C PRO A 155 0.67 3.06 9.22
N ALA A 156 0.06 4.05 8.54
CA ALA A 156 0.79 5.15 7.91
C ALA A 156 1.57 6.03 8.90
N PHE A 157 1.12 6.15 10.14
CA PHE A 157 1.82 6.89 11.20
C PHE A 157 2.62 5.99 12.12
N VAL A 158 2.02 4.89 12.58
CA VAL A 158 2.61 4.06 13.64
C VAL A 158 3.82 3.29 13.13
N THR A 159 3.71 2.70 11.94
CA THR A 159 4.78 1.87 11.37
C THR A 159 6.07 2.65 11.14
N PRO A 160 6.06 3.81 10.45
CA PRO A 160 7.26 4.62 10.28
C PRO A 160 7.83 5.13 11.61
N ALA A 161 6.98 5.51 12.57
CA ALA A 161 7.43 5.99 13.88
C ALA A 161 8.20 4.92 14.66
N LEU A 162 7.73 3.66 14.60
CA LEU A 162 8.38 2.53 15.27
C LEU A 162 9.72 2.17 14.63
N VAL A 163 9.81 2.21 13.28
CA VAL A 163 10.98 1.72 12.54
C VAL A 163 12.04 2.78 12.26
N TRP A 164 11.77 4.07 12.47
CA TRP A 164 12.66 5.18 12.12
C TRP A 164 14.08 5.05 12.65
N ARG A 165 14.22 4.70 13.93
CA ARG A 165 15.53 4.52 14.58
C ARG A 165 16.28 3.34 13.98
N ASP A 166 15.59 2.25 13.71
CA ASP A 166 16.14 1.01 13.17
C ASP A 166 16.61 1.21 11.73
N VAL A 167 15.87 1.95 10.91
CA VAL A 167 16.30 2.33 9.54
C VAL A 167 17.62 3.07 9.59
N ARG A 168 17.77 4.04 10.47
CA ARG A 168 19.03 4.78 10.62
C ARG A 168 20.17 3.88 11.04
N GLN A 169 19.96 3.03 12.05
CA GLN A 169 20.95 2.10 12.58
C GLN A 169 21.39 1.09 11.51
N LEU A 170 20.43 0.42 10.88
CA LEU A 170 20.72 -0.60 9.88
C LEU A 170 21.32 0.00 8.59
N THR A 171 20.90 1.19 8.19
CA THR A 171 21.50 1.89 7.05
C THR A 171 22.96 2.25 7.33
N SER A 172 23.27 2.78 8.51
CA SER A 172 24.63 3.08 8.92
C SER A 172 25.51 1.82 8.95
N ALA A 173 24.99 0.73 9.53
CA ALA A 173 25.70 -0.55 9.56
C ALA A 173 25.92 -1.12 8.14
N ALA A 174 24.91 -1.05 7.27
CA ALA A 174 25.01 -1.52 5.89
C ALA A 174 25.97 -0.69 5.01
N LEU A 175 26.13 0.59 5.31
CA LEU A 175 27.15 1.42 4.63
C LEU A 175 28.55 1.10 5.11
N THR A 176 28.71 0.72 6.36
CA THR A 176 30.01 0.38 6.95
C THR A 176 30.44 -1.05 6.62
N TRP A 177 29.49 -1.99 6.63
CA TRP A 177 29.72 -3.42 6.44
C TRP A 177 28.73 -3.99 5.41
N PRO A 178 28.83 -3.61 4.14
CA PRO A 178 27.84 -3.94 3.12
C PRO A 178 27.69 -5.45 2.86
N GLU A 179 28.75 -6.22 3.00
CA GLU A 179 28.75 -7.69 2.88
C GLU A 179 27.94 -8.37 3.99
N GLN A 180 27.85 -7.74 5.16
CA GLN A 180 27.10 -8.27 6.31
C GLN A 180 25.67 -7.74 6.38
N ALA A 181 25.35 -6.72 5.60
CA ALA A 181 24.10 -5.98 5.71
C ALA A 181 22.83 -6.85 5.58
N LEU A 182 22.90 -7.91 4.76
CA LEU A 182 21.79 -8.83 4.57
C LEU A 182 21.49 -9.65 5.83
N HIS A 183 22.47 -9.84 6.67
CA HIS A 183 22.43 -10.72 7.84
C HIS A 183 22.31 -9.97 9.16
N LEU A 184 22.14 -8.66 9.12
CA LEU A 184 21.91 -7.87 10.33
C LEU A 184 20.59 -8.30 10.97
N PRO A 185 20.58 -8.62 12.27
CA PRO A 185 19.36 -8.99 12.95
C PRO A 185 18.37 -7.83 13.00
N PRO A 186 17.06 -8.10 12.81
CA PRO A 186 16.06 -7.05 12.91
C PRO A 186 15.94 -6.53 14.34
N PRO A 187 16.12 -5.22 14.57
CA PRO A 187 15.98 -4.62 15.90
C PRO A 187 14.52 -4.69 16.42
N PRO A 188 14.29 -4.48 17.73
CA PRO A 188 12.95 -4.56 18.32
C PRO A 188 11.90 -3.66 17.68
N GLY A 189 12.28 -2.44 17.24
CA GLY A 189 11.37 -1.53 16.54
C GLY A 189 10.88 -2.10 15.22
N THR A 190 11.73 -2.84 14.50
CA THR A 190 11.36 -3.54 13.25
C THR A 190 10.32 -4.63 13.50
N TRP A 191 10.46 -5.41 14.58
CA TRP A 191 9.48 -6.41 14.98
C TRP A 191 8.13 -5.77 15.34
N ALA A 192 8.17 -4.70 16.12
CA ALA A 192 6.96 -3.94 16.49
C ALA A 192 6.28 -3.33 15.26
N ALA A 193 7.05 -2.69 14.38
CA ALA A 193 6.53 -2.07 13.15
C ALA A 193 5.94 -3.10 12.18
N ALA A 194 6.62 -4.24 12.00
CA ALA A 194 6.11 -5.34 11.18
C ALA A 194 4.82 -5.92 11.78
N GLY A 195 4.77 -6.14 13.10
CA GLY A 195 3.55 -6.55 13.79
C GLY A 195 2.40 -5.57 13.55
N ALA A 196 2.66 -4.26 13.69
CA ALA A 196 1.66 -3.22 13.46
C ALA A 196 1.14 -3.21 12.01
N ALA A 197 2.04 -3.29 11.02
CA ALA A 197 1.67 -3.32 9.60
C ALA A 197 0.89 -4.59 9.25
N LEU A 198 1.37 -5.76 9.68
CA LEU A 198 0.71 -7.03 9.40
C LEU A 198 -0.63 -7.17 10.15
N GLY A 199 -0.76 -6.60 11.36
CA GLY A 199 -2.04 -6.55 12.06
C GLY A 199 -3.09 -5.74 11.32
N TYR A 200 -2.70 -4.60 10.74
CA TYR A 200 -3.56 -3.87 9.81
C TYR A 200 -3.91 -4.72 8.58
N MET A 201 -2.94 -5.42 7.98
CA MET A 201 -3.20 -6.25 6.79
C MET A 201 -4.15 -7.42 7.10
N VAL A 202 -4.05 -8.04 8.27
CA VAL A 202 -5.03 -9.05 8.74
C VAL A 202 -6.43 -8.44 8.80
N PHE A 203 -6.57 -7.30 9.49
CA PHE A 203 -7.84 -6.56 9.56
C PHE A 203 -8.37 -6.22 8.16
N ASP A 204 -7.53 -5.69 7.29
CA ASP A 204 -7.92 -5.28 5.94
C ASP A 204 -8.35 -6.47 5.08
N CYS A 205 -7.67 -7.61 5.16
CA CYS A 205 -8.09 -8.85 4.51
C CYS A 205 -9.48 -9.29 4.96
N VAL A 206 -9.78 -9.25 6.26
CA VAL A 206 -11.11 -9.56 6.79
C VAL A 206 -12.15 -8.60 6.23
N VAL A 207 -11.88 -7.31 6.24
CA VAL A 207 -12.76 -6.27 5.67
C VAL A 207 -12.96 -6.50 4.17
N MET A 208 -11.91 -6.83 3.43
CA MET A 208 -11.98 -7.12 1.99
C MET A 208 -12.78 -8.39 1.67
N ILE A 209 -12.79 -9.40 2.53
CA ILE A 209 -13.63 -10.59 2.38
C ILE A 209 -15.10 -10.23 2.62
N ILE A 210 -15.40 -9.58 3.76
CA ILE A 210 -16.77 -9.29 4.20
C ILE A 210 -17.46 -8.30 3.24
N TRP A 211 -16.78 -7.24 2.83
CA TRP A 211 -17.33 -6.17 1.97
C TRP A 211 -16.71 -6.16 0.58
N ARG A 212 -16.49 -7.36 0.01
CA ARG A 212 -15.85 -7.54 -1.29
C ARG A 212 -16.53 -6.76 -2.43
N ARG A 213 -17.86 -6.72 -2.43
CA ARG A 213 -18.63 -6.06 -3.49
C ARG A 213 -18.47 -4.55 -3.42
N GLU A 214 -18.62 -3.99 -2.25
CA GLU A 214 -18.54 -2.55 -1.96
C GLU A 214 -17.13 -2.02 -2.24
N LEU A 215 -16.11 -2.74 -1.80
CA LEU A 215 -14.73 -2.33 -2.00
C LEU A 215 -14.30 -2.44 -3.46
N ARG A 216 -14.75 -3.47 -4.18
CA ARG A 216 -14.54 -3.54 -5.64
C ARG A 216 -15.23 -2.41 -6.38
N ALA A 217 -16.44 -2.03 -5.97
CA ALA A 217 -17.13 -0.89 -6.54
C ALA A 217 -16.41 0.44 -6.25
N SER A 218 -15.76 0.54 -5.07
CA SER A 218 -15.02 1.74 -4.67
C SER A 218 -13.71 1.93 -5.39
N MET A 219 -12.88 0.87 -5.51
CA MET A 219 -11.50 0.97 -6.01
C MET A 219 -11.27 0.29 -7.37
N GLY A 220 -12.25 -0.45 -7.86
CA GLY A 220 -12.13 -1.25 -9.08
C GLY A 220 -11.49 -2.63 -8.84
N SER A 221 -11.79 -3.59 -9.72
CA SER A 221 -11.38 -4.99 -9.56
C SER A 221 -9.86 -5.17 -9.58
N ALA A 222 -9.16 -4.46 -10.46
CA ALA A 222 -7.71 -4.60 -10.62
C ALA A 222 -6.97 -4.12 -9.36
N MET A 223 -7.33 -2.94 -8.82
CA MET A 223 -6.72 -2.42 -7.59
C MET A 223 -7.04 -3.30 -6.39
N PHE A 224 -8.28 -3.79 -6.28
CA PHE A 224 -8.68 -4.73 -5.25
C PHE A 224 -7.80 -5.99 -5.25
N GLN A 225 -7.53 -6.57 -6.43
CA GLN A 225 -6.68 -7.75 -6.57
C GLN A 225 -5.22 -7.46 -6.21
N GLN A 226 -4.68 -6.29 -6.61
CA GLN A 226 -3.31 -5.89 -6.28
C GLN A 226 -3.12 -5.73 -4.77
N ILE A 227 -4.06 -5.06 -4.09
CA ILE A 227 -4.01 -4.88 -2.63
C ILE A 227 -4.14 -6.23 -1.93
N TRP A 228 -5.09 -7.06 -2.35
CA TRP A 228 -5.28 -8.40 -1.81
C TRP A 228 -4.01 -9.24 -1.92
N PHE A 229 -3.41 -9.30 -3.12
CA PHE A 229 -2.17 -10.02 -3.35
C PHE A 229 -1.04 -9.49 -2.47
N HIS A 230 -0.88 -8.16 -2.42
CA HIS A 230 0.14 -7.52 -1.58
C HIS A 230 -0.01 -7.90 -0.10
N HIS A 231 -1.22 -7.85 0.44
CA HIS A 231 -1.46 -8.19 1.85
C HIS A 231 -1.20 -9.67 2.13
N VAL A 232 -1.76 -10.57 1.34
CA VAL A 232 -1.55 -12.02 1.52
C VAL A 232 -0.07 -12.38 1.39
N PHE A 233 0.62 -11.81 0.40
CA PHE A 233 2.04 -12.01 0.21
C PHE A 233 2.86 -11.52 1.42
N SER A 234 2.56 -10.33 1.92
CA SER A 234 3.26 -9.78 3.10
C SER A 234 3.02 -10.62 4.36
N LEU A 235 1.78 -11.08 4.58
CA LEU A 235 1.42 -11.93 5.71
C LEU A 235 2.14 -13.28 5.69
N LEU A 236 2.41 -13.83 4.51
CA LEU A 236 3.11 -15.12 4.37
C LEU A 236 4.62 -14.98 4.54
N PHE A 237 5.24 -13.95 3.96
CA PHE A 237 6.69 -13.92 3.80
C PHE A 237 7.42 -13.01 4.80
N TRP A 238 6.81 -11.94 5.31
CA TRP A 238 7.49 -11.06 6.24
C TRP A 238 7.81 -11.71 7.60
N PRO A 239 6.89 -12.50 8.20
CA PRO A 239 7.25 -13.24 9.42
C PRO A 239 8.44 -14.19 9.22
N PHE A 240 8.52 -14.83 8.05
CA PHE A 240 9.67 -15.66 7.71
C PHE A 240 10.97 -14.84 7.61
N GLY A 241 10.94 -13.71 6.92
CA GLY A 241 12.11 -12.82 6.79
C GLY A 241 12.62 -12.29 8.13
N LEU A 242 11.71 -11.98 9.05
CA LEU A 242 12.05 -11.58 10.41
C LEU A 242 12.66 -12.75 11.21
N HIS A 243 12.05 -13.93 11.14
CA HIS A 243 12.54 -15.13 11.84
C HIS A 243 13.92 -15.56 11.34
N ALA A 244 14.14 -15.52 10.06
CA ALA A 244 15.42 -15.88 9.45
C ALA A 244 16.52 -14.83 9.70
N SER A 245 16.24 -13.75 10.40
CA SER A 245 17.13 -12.60 10.60
C SER A 245 17.81 -12.15 9.30
N ALA A 246 17.07 -12.26 8.19
CA ALA A 246 17.58 -11.96 6.87
C ALA A 246 16.85 -10.74 6.30
N ALA A 247 17.61 -9.92 5.57
CA ALA A 247 17.05 -8.77 4.85
C ALA A 247 16.37 -7.71 5.74
N ALA A 248 16.74 -7.61 7.02
CA ALA A 248 16.18 -6.62 7.95
C ALA A 248 16.27 -5.18 7.41
N VAL A 249 17.35 -4.83 6.72
CA VAL A 249 17.52 -3.52 6.06
C VAL A 249 16.39 -3.26 5.06
N PHE A 250 16.02 -4.24 4.24
CA PHE A 250 14.94 -4.10 3.25
C PHE A 250 13.58 -3.99 3.92
N ILE A 251 13.32 -4.85 4.92
CA ILE A 251 12.06 -4.81 5.67
C ILE A 251 11.88 -3.45 6.33
N CYS A 252 12.91 -2.90 6.97
CA CYS A 252 12.87 -1.58 7.59
C CYS A 252 12.52 -0.46 6.59
N TRP A 253 13.14 -0.46 5.42
CA TRP A 253 12.86 0.53 4.38
C TRP A 253 11.45 0.38 3.82
N PHE A 254 10.96 -0.83 3.64
CA PHE A 254 9.57 -1.06 3.20
C PHE A 254 8.57 -0.60 4.26
N LEU A 255 8.83 -0.86 5.54
CA LEU A 255 8.01 -0.38 6.65
C LEU A 255 8.03 1.16 6.77
N LEU A 256 9.20 1.79 6.59
CA LEU A 256 9.31 3.25 6.58
C LEU A 256 8.50 3.86 5.42
N SER A 257 8.43 3.18 4.28
CA SER A 257 7.72 3.66 3.11
C SER A 257 6.20 3.81 3.31
N GLU A 258 5.63 3.22 4.38
CA GLU A 258 4.23 3.42 4.77
C GLU A 258 3.89 4.89 5.07
N VAL A 259 4.88 5.74 5.38
CA VAL A 259 4.69 7.20 5.56
C VAL A 259 4.07 7.86 4.32
N THR A 260 4.28 7.32 3.13
CA THR A 260 3.69 7.84 1.89
C THR A 260 2.16 7.73 1.86
N ASN A 261 1.62 6.78 2.62
CA ASN A 261 0.19 6.56 2.71
C ASN A 261 -0.54 7.69 3.44
N VAL A 262 0.16 8.53 4.21
CA VAL A 262 -0.44 9.74 4.80
C VAL A 262 -1.02 10.65 3.70
N CYS A 263 -0.19 11.03 2.73
CA CYS A 263 -0.64 11.85 1.60
C CYS A 263 -1.62 11.11 0.68
N LEU A 264 -1.39 9.80 0.45
CA LEU A 264 -2.28 8.98 -0.37
C LEU A 264 -3.70 8.90 0.24
N ASN A 265 -3.80 8.65 1.53
CA ASN A 265 -5.08 8.54 2.24
C ASN A 265 -5.81 9.87 2.31
N LEU A 266 -5.08 10.97 2.55
CA LEU A 266 -5.66 12.32 2.50
C LEU A 266 -6.18 12.63 1.09
N ARG A 267 -5.40 12.36 0.06
CA ARG A 267 -5.82 12.51 -1.34
C ARG A 267 -7.09 11.70 -1.64
N THR A 268 -7.10 10.45 -1.22
CA THR A 268 -8.25 9.55 -1.42
C THR A 268 -9.49 10.07 -0.70
N LEU A 269 -9.33 10.58 0.52
CA LEU A 269 -10.44 11.17 1.27
C LEU A 269 -10.98 12.44 0.58
N LEU A 270 -10.11 13.34 0.13
CA LEU A 270 -10.52 14.53 -0.62
C LEU A 270 -11.31 14.16 -1.89
N ILE A 271 -10.88 13.14 -2.63
CA ILE A 271 -11.62 12.63 -3.80
C ILE A 271 -13.01 12.10 -3.41
N LYS A 272 -13.08 11.32 -2.32
CA LYS A 272 -14.36 10.77 -1.84
C LYS A 272 -15.34 11.85 -1.37
N LEU A 273 -14.80 12.96 -0.84
CA LEU A 273 -15.56 14.13 -0.42
C LEU A 273 -15.84 15.11 -1.57
N SER A 274 -15.43 14.80 -2.81
CA SER A 274 -15.53 15.67 -3.99
C SER A 274 -14.79 17.02 -3.84
N LEU A 275 -13.76 17.07 -2.99
CA LEU A 275 -12.89 18.23 -2.76
C LEU A 275 -11.63 18.13 -3.65
N THR A 276 -11.84 18.11 -4.97
CA THR A 276 -10.79 17.84 -5.96
C THR A 276 -10.25 19.08 -6.65
N SER A 277 -10.59 20.29 -6.15
CA SER A 277 -10.16 21.57 -6.71
C SER A 277 -9.42 22.41 -5.68
N GLY A 278 -8.65 23.39 -6.17
CA GLY A 278 -7.97 24.38 -5.35
C GLY A 278 -6.62 23.94 -4.77
N ALA A 279 -6.00 24.85 -4.04
CA ALA A 279 -4.66 24.70 -3.49
C ALA A 279 -4.50 23.48 -2.55
N PRO A 280 -5.46 23.16 -1.65
CA PRO A 280 -5.29 22.01 -0.74
C PRO A 280 -5.13 20.70 -1.49
N PHE A 281 -5.95 20.45 -2.53
CA PHE A 281 -5.85 19.22 -3.33
C PHE A 281 -4.54 19.15 -4.10
N LEU A 282 -4.09 20.28 -4.67
CA LEU A 282 -2.80 20.37 -5.35
C LEU A 282 -1.63 20.07 -4.40
N LEU A 283 -1.62 20.67 -3.21
CA LEU A 283 -0.57 20.47 -2.21
C LEU A 283 -0.49 19.00 -1.76
N VAL A 284 -1.64 18.34 -1.57
CA VAL A 284 -1.69 16.92 -1.21
C VAL A 284 -1.14 16.04 -2.35
N ASN A 285 -1.43 16.35 -3.62
CA ASN A 285 -0.87 15.61 -4.75
C ASN A 285 0.65 15.80 -4.89
N ILE A 286 1.14 17.02 -4.69
CA ILE A 286 2.59 17.31 -4.67
C ILE A 286 3.24 16.57 -3.50
N GLY A 287 2.66 16.66 -2.30
CA GLY A 287 3.14 15.94 -1.12
C GLY A 287 3.18 14.42 -1.34
N PHE A 288 2.16 13.86 -1.98
CA PHE A 288 2.13 12.44 -2.34
C PHE A 288 3.25 12.07 -3.31
N PHE A 289 3.43 12.86 -4.38
CA PHE A 289 4.50 12.63 -5.35
C PHE A 289 5.89 12.68 -4.69
N LEU A 290 6.16 13.73 -3.92
CA LEU A 290 7.46 13.93 -3.26
C LEU A 290 7.73 12.88 -2.19
N SER A 291 6.75 12.56 -1.35
CA SER A 291 6.90 11.51 -0.34
C SER A 291 7.15 10.14 -0.97
N PHE A 292 6.46 9.84 -2.07
CA PHE A 292 6.66 8.60 -2.82
C PHE A 292 8.07 8.53 -3.43
N LEU A 293 8.52 9.61 -4.06
CA LEU A 293 9.87 9.71 -4.62
C LEU A 293 10.94 9.49 -3.54
N VAL A 294 10.83 10.19 -2.41
CA VAL A 294 11.84 10.17 -1.35
C VAL A 294 11.83 8.87 -0.56
N ALA A 295 10.66 8.35 -0.18
CA ALA A 295 10.59 7.19 0.72
C ALA A 295 10.56 5.84 -0.02
N ARG A 296 10.16 5.79 -1.30
CA ARG A 296 10.02 4.51 -2.04
C ARG A 296 11.00 4.37 -3.20
N ILE A 297 11.37 5.46 -3.86
CA ILE A 297 12.23 5.39 -5.07
C ILE A 297 13.68 5.74 -4.75
N ALA A 298 13.92 6.84 -4.04
CA ALA A 298 15.28 7.27 -3.71
C ALA A 298 16.13 6.23 -2.95
N PRO A 299 15.56 5.37 -2.08
CA PRO A 299 16.33 4.31 -1.42
C PRO A 299 16.74 3.15 -2.33
N ILE A 300 16.13 2.97 -3.52
CA ILE A 300 16.38 1.81 -4.39
C ILE A 300 17.86 1.64 -4.76
N PRO A 301 18.62 2.68 -5.15
CA PRO A 301 20.04 2.52 -5.44
C PRO A 301 20.85 2.01 -4.24
N PHE A 302 20.54 2.50 -3.04
CA PHE A 302 21.17 2.00 -1.81
C PHE A 302 20.81 0.53 -1.57
N LEU A 303 19.53 0.17 -1.62
CA LEU A 303 19.07 -1.21 -1.44
C LEU A 303 19.67 -2.16 -2.51
N ALA A 304 19.77 -1.71 -3.76
CA ALA A 304 20.45 -2.45 -4.81
C ALA A 304 21.94 -2.64 -4.49
N SER A 305 22.62 -1.63 -3.98
CA SER A 305 24.03 -1.74 -3.54
C SER A 305 24.19 -2.77 -2.44
N VAL A 306 23.30 -2.77 -1.43
CA VAL A 306 23.28 -3.79 -0.36
C VAL A 306 23.10 -5.18 -0.95
N TRP A 307 22.16 -5.34 -1.88
CA TRP A 307 21.90 -6.61 -2.54
C TRP A 307 23.10 -7.15 -3.29
N TYR A 308 23.80 -6.30 -4.05
CA TYR A 308 24.96 -6.70 -4.85
C TYR A 308 26.19 -7.01 -4.03
N LYS A 309 26.39 -6.32 -2.90
CA LYS A 309 27.57 -6.47 -2.04
C LYS A 309 27.43 -7.53 -0.96
N ALA A 310 26.22 -8.02 -0.73
CA ALA A 310 25.94 -9.00 0.31
C ALA A 310 26.70 -10.31 0.11
N ASP A 311 27.20 -10.88 1.19
CA ASP A 311 27.80 -12.21 1.20
C ASP A 311 26.72 -13.30 1.24
N TRP A 312 26.31 -13.73 0.06
CA TRP A 312 25.29 -14.76 -0.11
C TRP A 312 25.73 -16.16 0.31
N SER A 313 27.06 -16.40 0.45
CA SER A 313 27.58 -17.72 0.83
C SER A 313 27.15 -18.18 2.23
N ARG A 314 26.78 -17.21 3.07
CA ARG A 314 26.33 -17.43 4.45
C ARG A 314 24.82 -17.65 4.59
N THR A 315 24.11 -17.56 3.48
CA THR A 315 22.63 -17.63 3.48
C THR A 315 22.17 -19.06 3.22
N THR A 316 21.22 -19.56 4.00
CA THR A 316 20.65 -20.88 3.70
C THR A 316 19.81 -20.84 2.43
N THR A 317 19.63 -21.99 1.78
CA THR A 317 18.85 -22.09 0.54
C THR A 317 17.42 -21.55 0.70
N SER A 318 16.75 -21.86 1.82
CA SER A 318 15.39 -21.37 2.09
C SER A 318 15.35 -19.85 2.27
N THR A 319 16.27 -19.29 3.05
CA THR A 319 16.38 -17.85 3.25
C THR A 319 16.75 -17.14 1.96
N LEU A 320 17.68 -17.68 1.17
CA LEU A 320 18.05 -17.16 -0.14
C LEU A 320 16.83 -17.11 -1.07
N LEU A 321 16.07 -18.21 -1.17
CA LEU A 321 14.89 -18.28 -2.01
C LEU A 321 13.83 -17.25 -1.60
N VAL A 322 13.50 -17.18 -0.30
CA VAL A 322 12.52 -16.22 0.21
C VAL A 322 12.99 -14.80 0.00
N THR A 323 14.24 -14.48 0.32
CA THR A 323 14.79 -13.13 0.12
C THR A 323 14.81 -12.75 -1.36
N ALA A 324 15.18 -13.69 -2.26
CA ALA A 324 15.19 -13.47 -3.71
C ALA A 324 13.78 -13.21 -4.27
N LEU A 325 12.74 -13.78 -3.67
CA LEU A 325 11.36 -13.53 -4.07
C LEU A 325 10.80 -12.26 -3.43
N THR A 326 11.05 -12.05 -2.14
CA THR A 326 10.37 -11.02 -1.35
C THR A 326 10.98 -9.64 -1.47
N THR A 327 12.28 -9.52 -1.75
CA THR A 327 12.95 -8.22 -1.83
C THR A 327 12.74 -7.52 -3.18
N PRO A 328 12.92 -8.18 -4.34
CA PRO A 328 12.69 -7.52 -5.63
C PRO A 328 11.23 -7.17 -5.89
N LEU A 329 10.28 -7.97 -5.41
CA LEU A 329 8.87 -7.78 -5.70
C LEU A 329 8.31 -6.44 -5.17
N PRO A 330 8.52 -6.04 -3.91
CA PRO A 330 8.13 -4.71 -3.43
C PRO A 330 8.84 -3.57 -4.18
N VAL A 331 10.10 -3.73 -4.57
CA VAL A 331 10.83 -2.74 -5.37
C VAL A 331 10.18 -2.57 -6.74
N MET A 332 9.88 -3.66 -7.43
CA MET A 332 9.19 -3.63 -8.74
C MET A 332 7.79 -2.98 -8.63
N LEU A 333 7.06 -3.31 -7.56
CA LEU A 333 5.74 -2.75 -7.30
C LEU A 333 5.81 -1.24 -7.03
N ASN A 334 6.80 -0.79 -6.26
CA ASN A 334 7.04 0.64 -6.02
C ASN A 334 7.39 1.38 -7.33
N CYS A 335 8.24 0.81 -8.19
CA CYS A 335 8.56 1.39 -9.50
C CYS A 335 7.30 1.47 -10.39
N TYR A 336 6.47 0.43 -10.42
CA TYR A 336 5.23 0.42 -11.17
C TYR A 336 4.24 1.47 -10.66
N TRP A 337 4.04 1.58 -9.36
CA TRP A 337 3.17 2.61 -8.79
C TRP A 337 3.71 4.01 -9.04
N PHE A 338 5.02 4.21 -8.94
CA PHE A 338 5.63 5.50 -9.27
C PHE A 338 5.40 5.90 -10.72
N TYR A 339 5.53 4.96 -11.65
CA TYR A 339 5.16 5.18 -13.05
C TYR A 339 3.71 5.67 -13.19
N LEU A 340 2.76 5.07 -12.47
CA LEU A 340 1.37 5.52 -12.47
C LEU A 340 1.20 6.92 -11.89
N VAL A 341 1.94 7.25 -10.82
CA VAL A 341 1.94 8.58 -10.20
C VAL A 341 2.49 9.61 -11.19
N CYS A 342 3.62 9.35 -11.83
CA CYS A 342 4.21 10.22 -12.86
C CYS A 342 3.23 10.46 -14.03
N ASN A 343 2.58 9.42 -14.53
CA ASN A 343 1.59 9.54 -15.59
C ASN A 343 0.41 10.45 -15.20
N ASN A 344 -0.03 10.37 -13.94
CA ASN A 344 -1.08 11.25 -13.44
C ASN A 344 -0.62 12.70 -13.37
N VAL A 345 0.58 12.97 -12.86
CA VAL A 345 1.18 14.31 -12.83
C VAL A 345 1.31 14.89 -14.23
N MET A 346 1.84 14.11 -15.17
CA MET A 346 1.97 14.56 -16.59
C MET A 346 0.63 14.88 -17.24
N ARG A 347 -0.45 14.16 -16.90
CA ARG A 347 -1.80 14.46 -17.38
C ARG A 347 -2.33 15.77 -16.79
N MET A 348 -2.04 16.06 -15.53
CA MET A 348 -2.45 17.31 -14.88
C MET A 348 -1.72 18.54 -15.46
N LEU A 349 -0.49 18.35 -15.93
CA LEU A 349 0.34 19.41 -16.50
C LEU A 349 0.03 19.67 -18.00
N ARG A 350 -0.63 18.75 -18.68
CA ARG A 350 -1.02 18.96 -20.09
C ARG A 350 -2.12 20.02 -20.15
N PRO A 351 -1.93 21.09 -20.92
CA PRO A 351 -2.99 22.08 -21.13
C PRO A 351 -4.21 21.38 -21.72
N ALA A 352 -5.39 21.76 -21.26
CA ALA A 352 -6.64 21.31 -21.86
C ALA A 352 -6.61 21.70 -23.34
N THR A 353 -6.42 20.73 -24.24
CA THR A 353 -6.64 20.97 -25.67
C THR A 353 -8.07 21.46 -25.81
N LYS A 354 -8.26 22.73 -26.25
CA LYS A 354 -9.57 23.19 -26.67
C LYS A 354 -10.12 22.13 -27.63
N LYS A 355 -11.19 21.48 -27.22
CA LYS A 355 -12.00 20.75 -28.19
C LYS A 355 -12.69 21.82 -29.02
N ASP A 356 -12.27 21.96 -30.26
CA ASP A 356 -13.01 22.63 -31.29
C ASP A 356 -14.36 21.98 -31.50
#